data_f75232643ed2ffc8f776065a7bfb0956
#
_entry.id   f75232643ed2ffc8f776065a7bfb0956
#
_cell.length_a   1.000
_cell.length_b   1.000
_cell.length_c   1.000
_cell.angle_alpha   90.00
_cell.angle_beta   90.00
_cell.angle_gamma   90.00
#
_symmetry.space_group_name_H-M   'P 1'
#
loop_
_entity.id
_entity.type
_entity.pdbx_description
1 polymer ?
#
loop_
_entity_poly.entity_id
_entity_poly.type
_entity_poly.pdbx_seq_one_letter_code
_entity_poly.pdbx_strand_id
1 'polypeptide(L)'
;APIFVGGGIAQVPKGQLAYKTRKLNKSEKKNSIASLISEKIKTKNLLVFSDFSSEIKKTKEMSVIIKKFEILDSLIILDKNSKDKVEKSIRNIPNIKVTDINHFSAFDIVKFKKIVFTESSIKELEKRYS
;
A
#
# COMPACT_ATOMS: atom_id res chain seq x y z
N ALA A 1 0.64 44.95 6.69
CA ALA A 1 -0.77 44.67 6.93
C ALA A 1 -1.55 44.67 5.63
N PRO A 2 -2.54 43.85 5.54
CA PRO A 2 -3.32 43.73 4.30
C PRO A 2 -4.09 44.99 3.96
N ILE A 3 -4.27 45.88 4.88
CA ILE A 3 -4.98 47.14 4.66
C ILE A 3 -4.12 48.22 4.02
N PHE A 4 -2.82 47.97 3.87
CA PHE A 4 -1.96 48.97 3.29
C PHE A 4 -2.09 49.03 1.77
N VAL A 5 -1.96 50.22 1.24
CA VAL A 5 -1.96 50.41 -0.18
C VAL A 5 -0.81 49.65 -0.81
N GLY A 6 -1.11 48.96 -1.84
CA GLY A 6 -0.10 48.16 -2.56
C GLY A 6 0.03 46.74 -2.16
N GLY A 7 -0.75 46.29 -1.21
CA GLY A 7 -0.68 44.92 -1.15
C GLY A 7 -0.77 44.21 0.15
N GLY A 8 -1.86 43.87 0.43
CA GLY A 8 -2.00 42.99 1.54
C GLY A 8 -1.78 41.55 1.14
N ILE A 9 -0.57 41.09 1.27
CA ILE A 9 -0.29 39.67 1.06
C ILE A 9 0.20 38.97 2.32
N ALA A 10 -0.10 39.55 3.45
CA ALA A 10 0.38 39.04 4.71
C ALA A 10 -0.02 37.58 4.99
N GLN A 11 -1.08 37.11 4.42
CA GLN A 11 -1.54 35.74 4.63
C GLN A 11 -1.15 34.76 3.51
N VAL A 12 -0.77 35.27 2.35
CA VAL A 12 -0.47 34.43 1.20
C VAL A 12 0.75 33.53 1.40
N PRO A 13 1.85 34.00 1.96
CA PRO A 13 3.01 33.14 2.16
C PRO A 13 2.82 31.99 3.12
N LYS A 14 1.70 31.91 3.76
CA LYS A 14 1.41 30.80 4.66
C LYS A 14 1.19 29.46 3.98
N GLY A 15 1.00 29.43 2.69
CA GLY A 15 0.60 28.26 1.94
C GLY A 15 1.05 26.93 2.50
N GLN A 16 2.25 26.53 2.18
CA GLN A 16 2.75 25.25 2.65
C GLN A 16 3.04 25.20 4.13
N LEU A 17 3.53 26.26 4.69
CA LEU A 17 3.87 26.31 6.11
C LEU A 17 2.63 26.27 7.00
N ALA A 18 1.50 26.79 6.52
CA ALA A 18 0.27 26.79 7.28
C ALA A 18 -0.52 25.50 7.11
N TYR A 19 -0.49 24.88 5.95
CA TYR A 19 -1.39 23.78 5.63
C TYR A 19 -0.79 22.40 5.78
N LYS A 20 0.52 22.28 5.76
CA LYS A 20 1.18 20.98 5.82
C LYS A 20 1.30 20.41 7.21
N THR A 21 0.96 21.13 8.21
CA THR A 21 1.50 20.87 9.55
C THR A 21 0.78 19.85 10.36
N ARG A 22 -0.38 19.41 9.93
CA ARG A 22 -1.08 18.37 10.67
C ARG A 22 -0.49 17.02 10.37
N LYS A 23 0.28 16.49 11.30
CA LYS A 23 0.59 15.08 11.30
C LYS A 23 -0.63 14.32 11.75
N LEU A 24 -1.06 13.34 10.96
CA LEU A 24 -2.04 12.38 11.42
C LEU A 24 -1.46 11.64 12.62
N ASN A 25 -2.22 11.47 13.67
CA ASN A 25 -1.78 10.65 14.78
C ASN A 25 -1.78 9.16 14.38
N LYS A 26 -1.09 8.34 15.18
CA LYS A 26 -0.96 6.90 14.86
C LYS A 26 -2.30 6.17 14.80
N SER A 27 -3.25 6.56 15.66
CA SER A 27 -4.58 5.95 15.67
C SER A 27 -5.36 6.24 14.39
N GLU A 28 -5.29 7.45 13.89
CA GLU A 28 -5.96 7.83 12.64
C GLU A 28 -5.37 7.09 11.44
N LYS A 29 -4.06 6.94 11.38
CA LYS A 29 -3.40 6.16 10.32
C LYS A 29 -3.83 4.70 10.35
N LYS A 30 -3.84 4.09 11.53
CA LYS A 30 -4.29 2.69 11.68
C LYS A 30 -5.75 2.52 11.27
N ASN A 31 -6.62 3.42 11.70
CA ASN A 31 -8.04 3.38 11.37
C ASN A 31 -8.27 3.55 9.87
N SER A 32 -7.53 4.42 9.21
CA SER A 32 -7.62 4.61 7.76
C SER A 32 -7.25 3.33 7.01
N ILE A 33 -6.15 2.70 7.38
CA ILE A 33 -5.70 1.46 6.74
C ILE A 33 -6.69 0.34 7.01
N ALA A 34 -7.17 0.19 8.24
CA ALA A 34 -8.15 -0.83 8.59
C ALA A 34 -9.46 -0.67 7.82
N SER A 35 -9.93 0.57 7.66
CA SER A 35 -11.13 0.89 6.88
C SER A 35 -10.96 0.52 5.40
N LEU A 36 -9.83 0.85 4.81
CA LEU A 36 -9.53 0.52 3.41
C LEU A 36 -9.43 -0.98 3.18
N ILE A 37 -8.80 -1.71 4.08
CA ILE A 37 -8.72 -3.17 3.99
C ILE A 37 -10.12 -3.78 4.12
N SER A 38 -10.94 -3.27 5.04
CA SER A 38 -12.32 -3.73 5.20
C SER A 38 -13.15 -3.50 3.94
N GLU A 39 -12.96 -2.38 3.28
CA GLU A 39 -13.62 -2.10 2.00
C GLU A 39 -13.18 -3.09 0.92
N LYS A 40 -11.90 -3.40 0.84
CA LYS A 40 -11.39 -4.40 -0.11
C LYS A 40 -11.96 -5.79 0.16
N ILE A 41 -12.15 -6.16 1.40
CA ILE A 41 -12.81 -7.41 1.76
C ILE A 41 -14.27 -7.41 1.30
N LYS A 42 -15.00 -6.34 1.55
CA LYS A 42 -16.40 -6.19 1.14
C LYS A 42 -16.57 -6.29 -0.38
N THR A 43 -15.68 -5.70 -1.13
CA THR A 43 -15.71 -5.72 -2.59
C THR A 43 -15.09 -6.98 -3.19
N LYS A 44 -14.65 -7.91 -2.37
CA LYS A 44 -14.00 -9.18 -2.78
C LYS A 44 -12.72 -8.95 -3.59
N ASN A 45 -12.00 -7.90 -3.29
CA ASN A 45 -10.73 -7.55 -3.94
C ASN A 45 -9.52 -7.88 -3.09
N LEU A 46 -9.68 -8.66 -2.04
CA LEU A 46 -8.60 -9.10 -1.19
C LEU A 46 -8.41 -10.61 -1.34
N LEU A 47 -7.18 -11.03 -1.58
CA LEU A 47 -6.80 -12.43 -1.74
C LEU A 47 -5.72 -12.78 -0.72
N VAL A 48 -5.76 -14.01 -0.24
CA VAL A 48 -4.77 -14.53 0.69
C VAL A 48 -4.17 -15.81 0.13
N PHE A 49 -2.85 -15.85 0.03
CA PHE A 49 -2.13 -17.04 -0.36
C PHE A 49 -1.40 -17.63 0.86
N SER A 50 -1.22 -18.94 0.88
CA SER A 50 -0.48 -19.60 1.96
C SER A 50 0.97 -19.14 2.01
N ASP A 51 1.65 -19.14 0.90
CA ASP A 51 2.98 -18.56 0.70
C ASP A 51 3.32 -18.61 -0.78
N PHE A 52 4.28 -17.79 -1.20
CA PHE A 52 4.88 -17.93 -2.52
C PHE A 52 6.01 -18.95 -2.43
N SER A 53 5.98 -19.92 -3.35
CA SER A 53 7.03 -20.93 -3.40
C SER A 53 8.41 -20.30 -3.53
N SER A 54 9.35 -20.76 -2.74
CA SER A 54 10.75 -20.34 -2.84
C SER A 54 11.39 -20.70 -4.19
N GLU A 55 10.72 -21.54 -4.98
CA GLU A 55 11.19 -21.99 -6.28
C GLU A 55 10.87 -21.02 -7.41
N ILE A 56 10.00 -20.04 -7.18
CA ILE A 56 9.65 -19.04 -8.20
C ILE A 56 10.81 -18.07 -8.35
N LYS A 57 11.64 -18.32 -9.34
CA LYS A 57 12.82 -17.49 -9.63
C LYS A 57 12.68 -16.66 -10.89
N LYS A 58 11.73 -17.01 -11.75
CA LYS A 58 11.59 -16.37 -13.07
C LYS A 58 10.32 -15.55 -13.17
N THR A 59 10.43 -14.39 -13.81
CA THR A 59 9.30 -13.50 -14.09
C THR A 59 8.20 -14.22 -14.89
N LYS A 60 8.57 -15.12 -15.77
CA LYS A 60 7.63 -15.90 -16.58
C LYS A 60 6.70 -16.77 -15.71
N GLU A 61 7.25 -17.45 -14.73
CA GLU A 61 6.47 -18.27 -13.79
C GLU A 61 5.51 -17.42 -12.97
N MET A 62 5.97 -16.29 -12.51
CA MET A 62 5.15 -15.36 -11.76
C MET A 62 4.03 -14.75 -12.60
N SER A 63 4.32 -14.46 -13.86
CA SER A 63 3.32 -13.97 -14.82
C SER A 63 2.18 -14.98 -15.03
N VAL A 64 2.50 -16.26 -15.09
CA VAL A 64 1.47 -17.33 -15.21
C VAL A 64 0.57 -17.37 -13.98
N ILE A 65 1.15 -17.27 -12.80
CA ILE A 65 0.38 -17.24 -11.54
C ILE A 65 -0.54 -16.03 -11.48
N ILE A 66 -0.03 -14.87 -11.86
CA ILE A 66 -0.79 -13.62 -11.88
C ILE A 66 -1.99 -13.72 -12.81
N LYS A 67 -1.81 -14.25 -14.01
CA LYS A 67 -2.90 -14.46 -14.96
C LYS A 67 -3.92 -15.47 -14.47
N LYS A 68 -3.46 -16.55 -13.85
CA LYS A 68 -4.33 -17.61 -13.33
C LYS A 68 -5.28 -17.08 -12.24
N PHE A 69 -4.81 -16.22 -11.38
CA PHE A 69 -5.60 -15.65 -10.29
C PHE A 69 -6.21 -14.29 -10.62
N GLU A 70 -6.05 -13.81 -11.85
CA GLU A 70 -6.58 -12.52 -12.31
C GLU A 70 -6.13 -11.32 -11.45
N ILE A 71 -4.89 -11.32 -10.99
CA ILE A 71 -4.33 -10.27 -10.16
C ILE A 71 -3.46 -9.30 -10.95
N LEU A 72 -3.96 -8.83 -12.09
CA LEU A 72 -3.20 -8.00 -13.03
C LEU A 72 -2.93 -6.57 -12.52
N ASP A 73 -3.80 -6.05 -11.66
CA ASP A 73 -3.62 -4.75 -11.04
C ASP A 73 -3.70 -4.95 -9.53
N SER A 74 -2.57 -5.17 -8.91
CA SER A 74 -2.56 -5.60 -7.51
C SER A 74 -1.36 -5.07 -6.74
N LEU A 75 -1.59 -4.92 -5.44
CA LEU A 75 -0.56 -4.69 -4.45
C LEU A 75 -0.32 -6.01 -3.71
N ILE A 76 0.90 -6.48 -3.69
CA ILE A 76 1.29 -7.71 -2.99
C ILE A 76 2.02 -7.32 -1.71
N ILE A 77 1.47 -7.69 -0.58
CA ILE A 77 2.04 -7.39 0.73
C ILE A 77 2.58 -8.67 1.33
N LEU A 78 3.87 -8.69 1.55
CA LEU A 78 4.61 -9.84 2.04
C LEU A 78 5.35 -9.50 3.33
N ASP A 79 5.75 -10.51 4.06
CA ASP A 79 6.74 -10.34 5.11
C ASP A 79 8.12 -10.10 4.47
N LYS A 80 9.03 -9.55 5.23
CA LYS A 80 10.33 -9.12 4.72
C LYS A 80 11.11 -10.26 4.04
N ASN A 81 11.08 -11.44 4.60
CA ASN A 81 11.82 -12.59 4.07
C ASN A 81 11.25 -13.06 2.72
N SER A 82 9.93 -13.12 2.62
CA SER A 82 9.25 -13.52 1.38
C SER A 82 9.38 -12.45 0.31
N LYS A 83 9.38 -11.18 0.68
CA LYS A 83 9.57 -10.06 -0.24
C LYS A 83 10.89 -10.18 -0.99
N ASP A 84 11.98 -10.40 -0.29
CA ASP A 84 13.31 -10.49 -0.90
C ASP A 84 13.41 -11.61 -1.94
N LYS A 85 12.69 -12.71 -1.70
CA LYS A 85 12.66 -13.85 -2.62
C LYS A 85 11.85 -13.58 -3.89
N VAL A 86 10.78 -12.87 -3.78
CA VAL A 86 9.77 -12.73 -4.84
C VAL A 86 9.91 -11.42 -5.62
N GLU A 87 10.48 -10.39 -5.02
CA GLU A 87 10.57 -9.05 -5.59
C GLU A 87 11.23 -9.02 -6.97
N LYS A 88 12.32 -9.75 -7.14
CA LYS A 88 13.04 -9.82 -8.41
C LYS A 88 12.20 -10.39 -9.56
N SER A 89 11.31 -11.32 -9.23
CA SER A 89 10.43 -11.95 -10.22
C SER A 89 9.24 -11.07 -10.60
N ILE A 90 8.86 -10.13 -9.75
CA ILE A 90 7.65 -9.33 -9.90
C ILE A 90 7.93 -7.92 -10.40
N ARG A 91 9.05 -7.33 -10.04
CA ARG A 91 9.32 -5.90 -10.30
C ARG A 91 9.22 -5.46 -11.76
N ASN A 92 9.44 -6.35 -12.70
CA ASN A 92 9.32 -6.05 -14.13
C ASN A 92 7.90 -6.18 -14.68
N ILE A 93 6.96 -6.69 -13.89
CA ILE A 93 5.59 -6.86 -14.32
C ILE A 93 4.85 -5.53 -14.10
N PRO A 94 4.20 -4.96 -15.13
CA PRO A 94 3.50 -3.69 -14.98
C PRO A 94 2.26 -3.82 -14.11
N ASN A 95 1.90 -2.72 -13.46
CA ASN A 95 0.71 -2.60 -12.61
C ASN A 95 0.70 -3.51 -11.37
N ILE A 96 1.85 -4.00 -10.97
CA ILE A 96 1.98 -4.79 -9.74
C ILE A 96 3.11 -4.20 -8.90
N LYS A 97 2.82 -3.97 -7.64
CA LYS A 97 3.78 -3.49 -6.66
C LYS A 97 3.91 -4.51 -5.55
N VAL A 98 5.13 -4.80 -5.16
CA VAL A 98 5.44 -5.65 -4.00
C VAL A 98 5.93 -4.76 -2.87
N THR A 99 5.38 -4.95 -1.71
CA THR A 99 5.79 -4.20 -0.52
C THR A 99 5.79 -5.13 0.69
N ASP A 100 6.45 -4.72 1.74
CA ASP A 100 6.39 -5.44 3.00
C ASP A 100 5.36 -4.83 3.94
N ILE A 101 5.08 -5.53 5.02
CA ILE A 101 4.06 -5.13 5.99
C ILE A 101 4.38 -3.81 6.70
N ASN A 102 5.64 -3.40 6.70
CA ASN A 102 6.08 -2.20 7.38
C ASN A 102 6.10 -0.94 6.48
N HIS A 103 6.04 -1.12 5.17
CA HIS A 103 6.25 -0.05 4.21
C HIS A 103 5.07 0.25 3.30
N PHE A 104 3.96 -0.47 3.41
CA PHE A 104 2.79 -0.16 2.61
C PHE A 104 2.04 1.05 3.20
N SER A 105 1.35 1.78 2.33
CA SER A 105 0.59 2.97 2.72
C SER A 105 -0.87 2.88 2.31
N ALA A 106 -1.69 3.75 2.88
CA ALA A 106 -3.09 3.87 2.48
C ALA A 106 -3.25 4.22 1.00
N PHE A 107 -2.35 5.05 0.48
CA PHE A 107 -2.32 5.41 -0.94
C PHE A 107 -2.14 4.17 -1.83
N ASP A 108 -1.24 3.27 -1.46
CA ASP A 108 -1.03 2.03 -2.21
C ASP A 108 -2.30 1.17 -2.23
N ILE A 109 -3.01 1.09 -1.12
CA ILE A 109 -4.27 0.32 -1.04
C ILE A 109 -5.32 0.90 -1.97
N VAL A 110 -5.44 2.22 -2.04
CA VAL A 110 -6.40 2.89 -2.91
C VAL A 110 -6.02 2.76 -4.38
N LYS A 111 -4.72 2.88 -4.69
CA LYS A 111 -4.21 2.87 -6.05
C LYS A 111 -4.45 1.55 -6.77
N PHE A 112 -4.24 0.43 -6.09
CA PHE A 112 -4.38 -0.89 -6.69
C PHE A 112 -5.76 -1.46 -6.47
N LYS A 113 -6.27 -2.14 -7.49
CA LYS A 113 -7.62 -2.72 -7.46
C LYS A 113 -7.71 -3.89 -6.48
N LYS A 114 -6.74 -4.79 -6.54
CA LYS A 114 -6.71 -5.98 -5.68
C LYS A 114 -5.52 -5.92 -4.73
N ILE A 115 -5.68 -6.53 -3.57
CA ILE A 115 -4.63 -6.67 -2.59
C ILE A 115 -4.42 -8.14 -2.30
N VAL A 116 -3.16 -8.54 -2.29
CA VAL A 116 -2.76 -9.91 -2.03
C VAL A 116 -1.92 -9.94 -0.76
N PHE A 117 -2.33 -10.78 0.17
CA PHE A 117 -1.57 -11.06 1.39
C PHE A 117 -1.09 -12.51 1.40
N THR A 118 -0.02 -12.77 2.10
CA THR A 118 0.32 -14.13 2.54
C THR A 118 -0.18 -14.36 3.96
N GLU A 119 -0.32 -15.60 4.37
CA GLU A 119 -0.73 -15.92 5.74
C GLU A 119 0.21 -15.32 6.78
N SER A 120 1.51 -15.34 6.51
CA SER A 120 2.52 -14.75 7.38
C SER A 120 2.32 -13.25 7.55
N SER A 121 2.07 -12.54 6.44
CA SER A 121 1.86 -11.10 6.50
C SER A 121 0.57 -10.71 7.20
N ILE A 122 -0.47 -11.52 7.06
CA ILE A 122 -1.73 -11.28 7.78
C ILE A 122 -1.54 -11.44 9.29
N LYS A 123 -0.82 -12.45 9.72
CA LYS A 123 -0.51 -12.64 11.14
C LYS A 123 0.26 -11.46 11.72
N GLU A 124 1.23 -10.94 11.01
CA GLU A 124 1.94 -9.72 11.42
C GLU A 124 1.02 -8.50 11.45
N LEU A 125 0.15 -8.37 10.48
CA LEU A 125 -0.83 -7.29 10.42
C LEU A 125 -1.78 -7.34 11.62
N GLU A 126 -2.31 -8.50 11.95
CA GLU A 126 -3.19 -8.69 13.11
C GLU A 126 -2.49 -8.29 14.41
N LYS A 127 -1.24 -8.69 14.60
CA LYS A 127 -0.44 -8.27 15.76
C LYS A 127 -0.29 -6.76 15.84
N ARG A 128 -0.11 -6.12 14.70
CA ARG A 128 0.13 -4.68 14.62
C ARG A 128 -1.13 -3.86 14.87
N TYR A 129 -2.29 -4.35 14.46
CA TYR A 129 -3.56 -3.62 14.52
C TYR A 129 -4.54 -4.16 15.57
N SER A 130 -4.14 -5.15 16.33
CA SER A 130 -4.95 -5.64 17.44
C SER A 130 -4.89 -4.74 18.68
#